data_2094f60920001036fe86c75ac32e1d35
#
_entry.id   2094f60920001036fe86c75ac32e1d35
#
_cell.length_a   1.000
_cell.length_b   1.000
_cell.length_c   1.000
_cell.angle_alpha   90.00
_cell.angle_beta   90.00
_cell.angle_gamma   90.00
#
_symmetry.space_group_name_H-M   'P 1'
#
loop_
_entity.id
_entity.type
_entity.pdbx_description
1 polymer ?
#
loop_
_entity_poly.entity_id
_entity_poly.type
_entity_poly.pdbx_seq_one_letter_code
_entity_poly.pdbx_strand_id
1 'polypeptide(L)'
;MIEKTILECLTTNETYARKVLPFLSKEYFHDSTERTLFGVIDDYIKKYNGVPVKTALEVEVDKIENLSDDQFTQLGDYIKQMGQPDVDLTWAIDN
;
A
#
# COMPACT_ATOMS: atom_id res chain seq x y z
N MET A 1 12.54 -3.49 -1.12
CA MET A 1 12.35 -4.58 -2.06
C MET A 1 11.21 -5.45 -1.67
N ILE A 2 11.30 -6.18 -0.56
CA ILE A 2 10.14 -6.96 -0.11
C ILE A 2 9.00 -6.02 0.32
N GLU A 3 9.32 -4.84 0.81
CA GLU A 3 8.32 -3.86 1.21
C GLU A 3 7.40 -3.47 0.05
N LYS A 4 7.97 -3.27 -1.13
CA LYS A 4 7.16 -2.96 -2.31
C LYS A 4 6.22 -4.12 -2.65
N THR A 5 6.72 -5.35 -2.59
CA THR A 5 5.90 -6.53 -2.85
C THR A 5 4.76 -6.64 -1.85
N ILE A 6 5.03 -6.36 -0.57
CA ILE A 6 3.99 -6.38 0.45
C ILE A 6 2.92 -5.34 0.13
N LEU A 7 3.31 -4.13 -0.22
CA LEU A 7 2.34 -3.09 -0.57
C LEU A 7 1.53 -3.47 -1.80
N GLU A 8 2.17 -4.05 -2.81
CA GLU A 8 1.46 -4.53 -4.00
C GLU A 8 0.44 -5.62 -3.65
N CYS A 9 0.81 -6.56 -2.79
CA CYS A 9 -0.10 -7.61 -2.36
C CYS A 9 -1.27 -7.05 -1.56
N LEU A 10 -1.03 -6.04 -0.74
CA LEU A 10 -2.08 -5.40 0.06
C LEU A 10 -3.12 -4.71 -0.82
N THR A 11 -2.77 -4.33 -2.04
CA THR A 11 -3.68 -3.63 -2.94
C THR A 11 -4.28 -4.51 -4.01
N THR A 12 -3.84 -5.76 -4.12
CA THR A 12 -4.32 -6.67 -5.17
C THR A 12 -4.97 -7.94 -4.64
N ASN A 13 -4.80 -8.24 -3.35
CA ASN A 13 -5.34 -9.48 -2.79
C ASN A 13 -5.97 -9.21 -1.43
N GLU A 14 -7.30 -9.24 -1.39
CA GLU A 14 -8.04 -8.95 -0.19
C GLU A 14 -7.78 -9.98 0.92
N THR A 15 -7.69 -11.25 0.56
CA THR A 15 -7.43 -12.31 1.54
C THR A 15 -6.09 -12.12 2.21
N TYR A 16 -5.06 -11.82 1.41
CA TYR A 16 -3.73 -11.54 1.92
C TYR A 16 -3.77 -10.32 2.85
N ALA A 17 -4.42 -9.24 2.41
CA ALA A 17 -4.49 -8.01 3.19
C ALA A 17 -5.12 -8.27 4.56
N ARG A 18 -6.22 -8.98 4.61
CA ARG A 18 -6.91 -9.26 5.86
C ARG A 18 -6.07 -10.09 6.82
N LYS A 19 -5.27 -11.01 6.29
CA LYS A 19 -4.43 -11.88 7.13
C LYS A 19 -3.19 -11.17 7.64
N VAL A 20 -2.60 -10.29 6.84
CA VAL A 20 -1.27 -9.74 7.10
C VAL A 20 -1.33 -8.38 7.77
N LEU A 21 -2.35 -7.57 7.45
CA LEU A 21 -2.44 -6.20 7.93
C LEU A 21 -2.33 -6.07 9.45
N PRO A 22 -2.96 -6.93 10.26
CA PRO A 22 -2.84 -6.81 11.72
C PRO A 22 -1.42 -6.98 12.26
N PHE A 23 -0.53 -7.57 11.47
CA PHE A 23 0.86 -7.81 11.88
C PHE A 23 1.82 -6.76 11.35
N LEU A 24 1.33 -5.79 10.56
CA LEU A 24 2.17 -4.75 9.98
C LEU A 24 1.98 -3.43 10.74
N SER A 25 3.04 -2.63 10.78
CA SER A 25 2.99 -1.29 11.34
C SER A 25 3.80 -0.36 10.45
N LYS A 26 3.61 0.95 10.65
CA LYS A 26 4.35 1.97 9.88
C LYS A 26 5.85 1.81 10.04
N GLU A 27 6.30 1.41 11.20
CA GLU A 27 7.72 1.28 11.51
C GLU A 27 8.41 0.19 10.69
N TYR A 28 7.64 -0.75 10.15
CA TYR A 28 8.18 -1.77 9.27
C TYR A 28 8.75 -1.16 7.98
N PHE A 29 8.21 -0.03 7.55
CA PHE A 29 8.61 0.63 6.31
C PHE A 29 9.55 1.77 6.64
N HIS A 30 10.81 1.65 6.22
CA HIS A 30 11.83 2.66 6.51
C HIS A 30 11.75 3.85 5.55
N ASP A 31 11.35 3.63 4.31
CA ASP A 31 11.20 4.69 3.33
C ASP A 31 9.94 5.50 3.64
N SER A 32 10.07 6.83 3.62
CA SER A 32 8.96 7.72 3.99
C SER A 32 7.80 7.62 3.00
N THR A 33 8.07 7.42 1.73
CA THR A 33 7.03 7.26 0.70
C THR A 33 6.23 5.99 0.96
N GLU A 34 6.93 4.88 1.25
CA GLU A 34 6.27 3.60 1.54
C GLU A 34 5.48 3.67 2.83
N ARG A 35 6.03 4.35 3.86
CA ARG A 35 5.34 4.52 5.14
C ARG A 35 4.04 5.29 4.97
N THR A 36 4.07 6.38 4.20
CA THR A 36 2.89 7.17 3.92
C THR A 36 1.86 6.34 3.15
N LEU A 37 2.31 5.62 2.15
CA LEU A 37 1.42 4.78 1.34
C LEU A 37 0.79 3.66 2.17
N PHE A 38 1.57 3.03 3.04
CA PHE A 38 1.03 2.01 3.93
C PHE A 38 -0.09 2.60 4.81
N GLY A 39 0.11 3.80 5.35
CA GLY A 39 -0.91 4.47 6.14
C GLY A 39 -2.20 4.68 5.37
N VAL A 40 -2.09 5.10 4.10
CA VAL A 40 -3.25 5.30 3.23
C VAL A 40 -3.98 3.98 3.00
N ILE A 41 -3.23 2.92 2.70
CA ILE A 41 -3.81 1.60 2.46
C ILE A 41 -4.51 1.07 3.71
N ASP A 42 -3.85 1.18 4.85
CA ASP A 42 -4.38 0.69 6.13
C ASP A 42 -5.70 1.41 6.48
N ASP A 43 -5.70 2.73 6.36
CA ASP A 43 -6.91 3.53 6.63
C ASP A 43 -8.04 3.17 5.68
N TYR A 44 -7.71 2.98 4.40
CA TYR A 44 -8.72 2.63 3.39
C TYR A 44 -9.37 1.28 3.71
N ILE A 45 -8.55 0.28 4.01
CA ILE A 45 -9.07 -1.07 4.30
C ILE A 45 -9.96 -1.05 5.54
N LYS A 46 -9.56 -0.31 6.56
CA LYS A 46 -10.34 -0.21 7.80
C LYS A 46 -11.65 0.54 7.58
N LYS A 47 -11.64 1.54 6.71
CA LYS A 47 -12.82 2.38 6.48
C LYS A 47 -13.82 1.70 5.54
N TYR A 48 -13.34 1.09 4.47
CA TYR A 48 -14.21 0.56 3.41
C TYR A 48 -14.31 -0.96 3.39
N ASN A 49 -13.54 -1.63 4.23
CA ASN A 49 -13.54 -3.10 4.34
C ASN A 49 -13.20 -3.79 3.02
N GLY A 50 -12.32 -3.19 2.24
CA GLY A 50 -11.87 -3.73 0.96
C GLY A 50 -10.55 -3.10 0.55
N VAL A 51 -9.83 -3.75 -0.36
CA VAL A 51 -8.52 -3.24 -0.79
C VAL A 51 -8.69 -2.14 -1.83
N PRO A 52 -7.83 -1.11 -1.79
CA PRO A 52 -7.91 -0.02 -2.76
C PRO A 52 -7.25 -0.41 -4.08
N VAL A 53 -7.92 -0.11 -5.20
CA VAL A 53 -7.29 -0.16 -6.50
C VAL A 53 -6.44 1.10 -6.70
N LYS A 54 -5.62 1.12 -7.76
CA LYS A 54 -4.70 2.25 -7.99
C LYS A 54 -5.41 3.59 -8.05
N THR A 55 -6.53 3.66 -8.75
CA THR A 55 -7.28 4.93 -8.86
C THR A 55 -7.80 5.39 -7.51
N ALA A 56 -8.22 4.46 -6.65
CA ALA A 56 -8.64 4.81 -5.30
C ALA A 56 -7.47 5.35 -4.47
N LEU A 57 -6.29 4.74 -4.61
CA LEU A 57 -5.09 5.23 -3.93
C LEU A 57 -4.75 6.66 -4.37
N GLU A 58 -4.82 6.94 -5.67
CA GLU A 58 -4.55 8.27 -6.18
C GLU A 58 -5.50 9.31 -5.59
N VAL A 59 -6.79 8.97 -5.48
CA VAL A 59 -7.78 9.84 -4.87
C VAL A 59 -7.46 10.09 -3.40
N GLU A 60 -7.10 9.04 -2.66
CA GLU A 60 -6.79 9.19 -1.24
C GLU A 60 -5.52 10.02 -1.01
N VAL A 61 -4.52 9.87 -1.86
CA VAL A 61 -3.30 10.67 -1.78
C VAL A 61 -3.61 12.15 -2.04
N ASP A 62 -4.50 12.44 -2.99
CA ASP A 62 -4.93 13.82 -3.27
C ASP A 62 -5.58 14.50 -2.07
N LYS A 63 -6.14 13.73 -1.15
CA LYS A 63 -6.80 14.27 0.05
C LYS A 63 -5.82 14.62 1.16
N ILE A 64 -4.56 14.20 1.06
CA ILE A 64 -3.56 14.49 2.10
C ILE A 64 -3.14 15.95 1.98
N GLU A 65 -3.30 16.71 3.07
CA GLU A 65 -3.14 18.16 3.00
C GLU A 65 -1.70 18.64 3.19
N ASN A 66 -0.86 17.89 3.88
CA ASN A 66 0.45 18.37 4.32
C ASN A 66 1.61 17.79 3.52
N LEU A 67 1.35 17.35 2.29
CA LEU A 67 2.41 16.82 1.43
C LEU A 67 3.08 17.95 0.65
N SER A 68 4.42 17.92 0.60
CA SER A 68 5.15 18.78 -0.32
C SER A 68 4.94 18.30 -1.76
N ASP A 69 5.26 19.15 -2.73
CA ASP A 69 5.16 18.77 -4.14
C ASP A 69 6.03 17.56 -4.45
N ASP A 70 7.23 17.50 -3.85
CA ASP A 70 8.14 16.37 -4.04
C ASP A 70 7.54 15.08 -3.48
N GLN A 71 6.97 15.15 -2.27
CA GLN A 71 6.34 13.98 -1.65
C GLN A 71 5.15 13.51 -2.47
N PHE A 72 4.33 14.43 -2.94
CA PHE A 72 3.17 14.09 -3.77
C PHE A 72 3.62 13.40 -5.06
N THR A 73 4.65 13.94 -5.71
CA THR A 73 5.19 13.36 -6.94
C THR A 73 5.74 11.96 -6.69
N GLN A 74 6.49 11.78 -5.60
CA GLN A 74 7.05 10.47 -5.26
C GLN A 74 5.97 9.44 -5.01
N LEU A 75 4.91 9.82 -4.29
CA LEU A 75 3.79 8.92 -4.05
C LEU A 75 3.09 8.54 -5.35
N GLY A 76 2.83 9.52 -6.20
CA GLY A 76 2.19 9.27 -7.49
C GLY A 76 3.01 8.33 -8.36
N ASP A 77 4.31 8.56 -8.44
CA ASP A 77 5.21 7.71 -9.22
C ASP A 77 5.27 6.30 -8.65
N TYR A 78 5.31 6.19 -7.32
CA TYR A 78 5.34 4.89 -6.67
C TYR A 78 4.07 4.09 -7.00
N ILE A 79 2.91 4.72 -6.90
CA ILE A 79 1.63 4.07 -7.22
C ILE A 79 1.60 3.63 -8.68
N LYS A 80 2.08 4.46 -9.60
CA LYS A 80 2.12 4.11 -11.01
C LYS A 80 3.01 2.91 -11.29
N GLN A 81 4.10 2.76 -10.53
CA GLN A 81 5.03 1.65 -10.70
C GLN A 81 4.56 0.37 -10.03
N MET A 82 3.61 0.47 -9.11
CA MET A 82 3.04 -0.70 -8.47
C MET A 82 2.25 -1.50 -9.50
N GLY A 83 2.35 -2.81 -9.39
CA GLY A 83 1.60 -3.69 -10.26
C GLY A 83 1.13 -4.88 -9.48
N GLN A 84 0.65 -5.87 -10.21
CA GLN A 84 0.36 -7.16 -9.60
C GLN A 84 1.70 -7.84 -9.36
N PRO A 85 2.00 -8.26 -8.12
CA PRO A 85 3.31 -8.85 -7.84
C PRO A 85 3.51 -10.14 -8.62
N ASP A 86 4.74 -10.35 -9.05
CA ASP A 86 5.14 -11.54 -9.80
C ASP A 86 5.57 -12.63 -8.81
N VAL A 87 4.67 -12.95 -7.87
CA VAL A 87 4.92 -13.97 -6.86
C VAL A 87 3.66 -14.82 -6.69
N ASP A 88 3.86 -16.05 -6.23
CA ASP A 88 2.75 -16.92 -5.85
C ASP A 88 2.14 -16.38 -4.56
N LEU A 89 0.89 -15.94 -4.62
CA LEU A 89 0.21 -15.38 -3.46
C LEU A 89 0.01 -16.41 -2.35
N THR A 90 -0.15 -17.68 -2.70
CA THR A 90 -0.20 -18.74 -1.71
C THR A 90 1.11 -18.82 -0.94
N TRP A 91 2.23 -18.72 -1.65
CA TRP A 91 3.54 -18.68 -1.01
C TRP A 91 3.66 -17.45 -0.09
N ALA A 92 3.20 -16.29 -0.55
CA ALA A 92 3.28 -15.05 0.25
C ALA A 92 2.46 -15.16 1.53
N ILE A 93 1.35 -15.86 1.51
CA ILE A 93 0.52 -16.06 2.69
C ILE A 93 1.14 -17.08 3.65
N ASP A 94 1.71 -18.13 3.11
CA ASP A 94 2.26 -19.23 3.90
C ASP A 94 3.62 -18.90 4.52
N ASN A 95 4.31 -17.92 4.00
CA ASN A 95 5.61 -17.51 4.49
C ASN A 95 5.55 -16.19 5.21
#